data_0f8a0eb7e9153543031cb64b3d0f1c4e
#
_entry.id   0f8a0eb7e9153543031cb64b3d0f1c4e
#
_cell.length_a   1.000
_cell.length_b   1.000
_cell.length_c   1.000
_cell.angle_alpha   90.00
_cell.angle_beta   90.00
_cell.angle_gamma   90.00
#
_symmetry.space_group_name_H-M   'P 1'
#
loop_
_entity.id
_entity.type
_entity.pdbx_description
1 polymer ?
#
loop_
_entity_poly.entity_id
_entity_poly.type
_entity_poly.pdbx_seq_one_letter_code
_entity_poly.pdbx_strand_id
1 'polypeptide(L)'
;MINSIVKGAFAAVLAMGLHLSAQATNFFDGFDGSGGPNGSAWETANWANGDIFGCTFAFSEAWLTGWGGLDLNVNGSNRSAVKCAEVRTWQSFQYGKFVTRMQPGTIPGGNSSFFLYTGNAGTSNHFEIDIEFIKAGTVLHTNVWTAGRQNYQQFAIATGWRTIGFEWRPTFVRWFHVNDAGVEMEFRRVNTSIAAPMRLMLNHWVGNNSSGAVGFVGTYNGGGGPAFYDWVKVSD
;
A
#
# COMPACT_ATOMS: atom_id res chain seq x y z
N MET A 1 -78.64 -5.71 11.16
CA MET A 1 -77.30 -6.04 11.57
C MET A 1 -76.39 -5.95 10.38
N ILE A 2 -75.66 -4.84 10.24
CA ILE A 2 -74.81 -4.52 9.10
C ILE A 2 -73.33 -4.62 9.58
N ASN A 3 -72.60 -5.63 9.06
CA ASN A 3 -71.18 -5.79 9.32
C ASN A 3 -70.39 -4.91 8.34
N SER A 4 -69.71 -3.89 8.87
CA SER A 4 -68.72 -3.10 8.13
C SER A 4 -67.36 -3.79 8.16
N ILE A 5 -66.87 -4.19 6.98
CA ILE A 5 -65.49 -4.67 6.79
C ILE A 5 -64.59 -3.46 6.53
N VAL A 6 -63.69 -3.16 7.47
CA VAL A 6 -62.63 -2.17 7.29
C VAL A 6 -61.50 -2.83 6.52
N LYS A 7 -61.22 -2.40 5.30
CA LYS A 7 -60.05 -2.78 4.51
C LYS A 7 -58.89 -1.88 4.92
N GLY A 8 -57.95 -2.43 5.67
CA GLY A 8 -56.67 -1.79 5.94
C GLY A 8 -55.76 -1.86 4.72
N ALA A 9 -55.38 -0.71 4.17
CA ALA A 9 -54.35 -0.59 3.15
C ALA A 9 -52.99 -0.60 3.79
N PHE A 10 -52.16 -1.62 3.57
CA PHE A 10 -50.75 -1.64 3.92
C PHE A 10 -49.98 -0.83 2.86
N ALA A 11 -49.50 0.34 3.23
CA ALA A 11 -48.51 1.08 2.44
C ALA A 11 -47.13 0.46 2.66
N ALA A 12 -46.60 -0.21 1.64
CA ALA A 12 -45.19 -0.67 1.63
C ALA A 12 -44.29 0.55 1.40
N VAL A 13 -43.58 0.98 2.43
CA VAL A 13 -42.50 1.97 2.31
C VAL A 13 -41.30 1.28 1.69
N LEU A 14 -41.07 1.53 0.40
CA LEU A 14 -39.84 1.14 -0.28
C LEU A 14 -38.72 2.05 0.22
N ALA A 15 -37.90 1.59 1.16
CA ALA A 15 -36.67 2.26 1.53
C ALA A 15 -35.66 2.11 0.37
N MET A 16 -35.60 3.11 -0.52
CA MET A 16 -34.49 3.25 -1.45
C MET A 16 -33.24 3.59 -0.63
N GLY A 17 -32.44 2.56 -0.35
CA GLY A 17 -31.09 2.75 0.15
C GLY A 17 -30.27 3.50 -0.90
N LEU A 18 -29.98 4.76 -0.65
CA LEU A 18 -28.96 5.49 -1.39
C LEU A 18 -27.62 4.79 -1.09
N HIS A 19 -27.21 3.87 -1.96
CA HIS A 19 -25.82 3.43 -2.02
C HIS A 19 -24.99 4.63 -2.51
N LEU A 20 -24.55 5.47 -1.60
CA LEU A 20 -23.43 6.36 -1.85
C LEU A 20 -22.24 5.43 -2.15
N SER A 21 -21.96 5.19 -3.43
CA SER A 21 -20.69 4.64 -3.83
C SER A 21 -19.63 5.65 -3.35
N ALA A 22 -18.82 5.28 -2.35
CA ALA A 22 -17.67 6.07 -1.98
C ALA A 22 -16.76 6.08 -3.21
N GLN A 23 -16.70 7.23 -3.88
CA GLN A 23 -15.88 7.46 -5.06
C GLN A 23 -14.45 7.63 -4.58
N ALA A 24 -13.48 6.96 -5.22
CA ALA A 24 -12.08 7.27 -4.99
C ALA A 24 -11.86 8.74 -5.32
N THR A 25 -11.47 9.53 -4.33
CA THR A 25 -11.08 10.91 -4.59
C THR A 25 -9.79 10.85 -5.39
N ASN A 26 -9.77 11.42 -6.60
CA ASN A 26 -8.56 11.47 -7.44
C ASN A 26 -7.41 12.09 -6.65
N PHE A 27 -6.27 11.39 -6.62
CA PHE A 27 -5.05 11.84 -5.98
C PHE A 27 -3.88 11.60 -6.93
N PHE A 28 -3.01 12.59 -7.05
CA PHE A 28 -1.78 12.48 -7.82
C PHE A 28 -0.68 13.24 -7.09
N ASP A 29 0.50 12.64 -6.98
CA ASP A 29 1.71 13.30 -6.53
C ASP A 29 2.88 12.86 -7.42
N GLY A 30 3.49 13.80 -8.13
CA GLY A 30 4.71 13.64 -8.92
C GLY A 30 5.96 13.87 -8.11
N PHE A 31 5.81 14.12 -6.79
CA PHE A 31 6.91 14.36 -5.87
C PHE A 31 7.86 15.49 -6.34
N ASP A 32 7.27 16.56 -6.87
CA ASP A 32 8.02 17.73 -7.33
C ASP A 32 8.58 18.53 -6.16
N GLY A 33 9.76 19.16 -6.37
CA GLY A 33 10.39 20.01 -5.39
C GLY A 33 11.58 19.38 -4.70
N SER A 34 11.94 19.91 -3.53
CA SER A 34 13.07 19.45 -2.72
C SER A 34 12.74 19.50 -1.23
N GLY A 35 13.48 18.77 -0.42
CA GLY A 35 13.23 18.64 1.03
C GLY A 35 12.33 17.47 1.36
N GLY A 36 11.53 17.58 2.41
CA GLY A 36 10.57 16.52 2.79
C GLY A 36 9.35 16.47 1.88
N PRO A 37 8.61 15.35 1.86
CA PRO A 37 7.33 15.25 1.16
C PRO A 37 6.33 16.31 1.63
N ASN A 38 5.36 16.66 0.77
CA ASN A 38 4.34 17.66 1.08
C ASN A 38 3.55 17.27 2.35
N GLY A 39 3.79 17.93 3.47
CA GLY A 39 3.19 17.64 4.77
C GLY A 39 1.68 17.85 4.86
N SER A 40 1.04 18.50 3.87
CA SER A 40 -0.42 18.58 3.78
C SER A 40 -1.05 17.33 3.15
N ALA A 41 -0.28 16.58 2.36
CA ALA A 41 -0.71 15.33 1.72
C ALA A 41 -0.21 14.09 2.47
N TRP A 42 1.03 14.15 2.99
CA TRP A 42 1.76 13.02 3.55
C TRP A 42 2.14 13.23 5.02
N GLU A 43 1.94 12.20 5.80
CA GLU A 43 2.57 12.02 7.10
C GLU A 43 3.84 11.20 6.89
N THR A 44 4.99 11.73 7.33
CA THR A 44 6.26 11.00 7.32
C THR A 44 6.47 10.33 8.66
N ALA A 45 6.77 9.03 8.64
CA ALA A 45 6.96 8.23 9.85
C ALA A 45 8.23 8.62 10.62
N ASN A 46 8.14 8.61 11.94
CA ASN A 46 9.27 8.82 12.86
C ASN A 46 9.09 7.96 14.12
N TRP A 47 9.02 6.64 13.92
CA TRP A 47 8.78 5.64 14.99
C TRP A 47 9.41 4.30 14.62
N ALA A 48 9.52 3.41 15.61
CA ALA A 48 9.88 2.02 15.42
C ALA A 48 8.63 1.15 15.34
N ASN A 49 8.59 0.20 14.40
CA ASN A 49 7.48 -0.74 14.27
C ASN A 49 7.62 -2.00 15.14
N GLY A 50 8.81 -2.46 15.42
CA GLY A 50 9.00 -3.76 16.09
C GLY A 50 8.77 -4.96 15.16
N ASP A 51 8.37 -6.10 15.69
CA ASP A 51 8.17 -7.38 14.99
C ASP A 51 9.37 -7.74 14.09
N ILE A 52 9.18 -7.84 12.76
CA ILE A 52 10.23 -8.21 11.79
C ILE A 52 11.10 -7.03 11.34
N PHE A 53 10.76 -5.80 11.71
CA PHE A 53 11.49 -4.60 11.30
C PHE A 53 12.83 -4.49 12.01
N GLY A 54 13.90 -4.28 11.23
CA GLY A 54 15.28 -4.12 11.71
C GLY A 54 15.76 -2.67 11.74
N CYS A 55 14.86 -1.70 11.60
CA CYS A 55 15.19 -0.29 11.55
C CYS A 55 14.11 0.57 12.22
N THR A 56 14.44 1.83 12.47
CA THR A 56 13.51 2.86 12.96
C THR A 56 13.17 3.80 11.80
N PHE A 57 11.92 4.03 11.52
CA PHE A 57 11.50 5.05 10.57
C PHE A 57 11.90 6.43 11.07
N ALA A 58 12.46 7.26 10.18
CA ALA A 58 12.96 8.59 10.52
C ALA A 58 12.65 9.58 9.39
N PHE A 59 12.28 10.80 9.76
CA PHE A 59 12.02 11.90 8.81
C PHE A 59 13.19 12.15 7.85
N SER A 60 14.42 11.96 8.32
CA SER A 60 15.62 12.19 7.52
C SER A 60 15.79 11.22 6.35
N GLU A 61 15.05 10.14 6.33
CA GLU A 61 15.20 9.09 5.31
C GLU A 61 14.12 9.15 4.20
N ALA A 62 13.23 10.17 4.23
CA ALA A 62 12.23 10.44 3.19
C ALA A 62 12.40 11.86 2.66
N TRP A 63 12.82 12.01 1.38
CA TRP A 63 13.05 13.33 0.78
C TRP A 63 12.75 13.36 -0.71
N LEU A 64 12.44 14.55 -1.19
CA LEU A 64 12.26 14.83 -2.61
C LEU A 64 13.61 15.05 -3.28
N THR A 65 13.81 14.43 -4.44
CA THR A 65 15.10 14.40 -5.14
C THR A 65 15.52 15.74 -5.76
N GLY A 66 14.59 16.70 -5.91
CA GLY A 66 14.85 17.99 -6.54
C GLY A 66 14.68 18.02 -8.07
N TRP A 67 14.59 16.86 -8.70
CA TRP A 67 14.32 16.70 -10.16
C TRP A 67 13.03 15.94 -10.46
N GLY A 68 12.14 15.79 -9.47
CA GLY A 68 10.94 14.95 -9.49
C GLY A 68 11.22 13.55 -8.96
N GLY A 69 10.44 13.15 -7.97
CA GLY A 69 10.52 11.85 -7.32
C GLY A 69 10.82 11.91 -5.83
N LEU A 70 10.39 10.86 -5.14
CA LEU A 70 10.59 10.62 -3.72
C LEU A 70 11.62 9.52 -3.52
N ASP A 71 12.64 9.80 -2.70
CA ASP A 71 13.55 8.83 -2.14
C ASP A 71 13.05 8.38 -0.77
N LEU A 72 12.84 7.08 -0.64
CA LEU A 72 12.72 6.42 0.66
C LEU A 72 14.00 5.62 0.91
N ASN A 73 14.81 6.07 1.87
CA ASN A 73 16.15 5.53 2.07
C ASN A 73 16.22 4.58 3.27
N VAL A 74 17.09 3.60 3.17
CA VAL A 74 17.62 2.85 4.31
C VAL A 74 19.04 3.33 4.57
N ASN A 75 19.30 3.82 5.77
CA ASN A 75 20.61 4.23 6.24
C ASN A 75 21.14 3.19 7.24
N GLY A 76 21.94 2.28 6.73
CA GLY A 76 22.55 1.17 7.47
C GLY A 76 24.02 1.35 7.82
N SER A 77 24.55 2.59 7.78
CA SER A 77 25.93 2.89 8.15
C SER A 77 26.28 2.47 9.58
N ASN A 78 25.28 2.47 10.47
CA ASN A 78 25.38 1.92 11.81
C ASN A 78 24.37 0.79 12.01
N ARG A 79 24.82 -0.46 12.08
CA ARG A 79 23.95 -1.64 12.24
C ARG A 79 23.13 -1.67 13.53
N SER A 80 23.56 -0.99 14.58
CA SER A 80 22.80 -0.92 15.84
C SER A 80 21.75 0.21 15.85
N ALA A 81 21.72 1.05 14.80
CA ALA A 81 20.85 2.20 14.69
C ALA A 81 20.44 2.45 13.22
N VAL A 82 20.00 1.40 12.53
CA VAL A 82 19.52 1.48 11.14
C VAL A 82 18.27 2.36 11.10
N LYS A 83 18.24 3.31 10.16
CA LYS A 83 17.09 4.13 9.87
C LYS A 83 16.47 3.71 8.54
N CYS A 84 15.18 3.88 8.41
CA CYS A 84 14.41 3.61 7.20
C CYS A 84 13.31 4.64 7.02
N ALA A 85 12.54 4.53 5.94
CA ALA A 85 11.56 5.53 5.58
C ALA A 85 10.19 4.95 5.35
N GLU A 86 9.16 5.71 5.77
CA GLU A 86 7.76 5.47 5.44
C GLU A 86 7.04 6.79 5.32
N VAL A 87 6.16 6.89 4.32
CA VAL A 87 5.19 7.97 4.18
C VAL A 87 3.80 7.39 3.99
N ARG A 88 2.78 8.09 4.51
CA ARG A 88 1.39 7.69 4.36
C ARG A 88 0.50 8.89 4.14
N THR A 89 -0.51 8.76 3.30
CA THR A 89 -1.46 9.85 3.05
C THR A 89 -2.26 10.20 4.30
N TRP A 90 -2.58 11.47 4.51
CA TRP A 90 -3.58 11.86 5.50
C TRP A 90 -4.98 11.40 5.08
N GLN A 91 -5.24 11.44 3.79
CA GLN A 91 -6.48 10.97 3.19
C GLN A 91 -6.56 9.43 3.22
N SER A 92 -7.76 8.91 3.52
CA SER A 92 -8.10 7.51 3.30
C SER A 92 -8.92 7.36 2.02
N PHE A 93 -8.76 6.24 1.36
CA PHE A 93 -9.43 5.88 0.11
C PHE A 93 -10.33 4.68 0.33
N GLN A 94 -11.40 4.60 -0.44
CA GLN A 94 -12.24 3.42 -0.50
C GLN A 94 -12.54 3.11 -1.96
N TYR A 95 -12.03 1.96 -2.42
CA TYR A 95 -12.03 1.53 -3.83
C TYR A 95 -11.19 2.44 -4.73
N GLY A 96 -11.02 2.05 -5.98
CA GLY A 96 -10.26 2.78 -6.98
C GLY A 96 -9.10 1.99 -7.55
N LYS A 97 -8.37 2.66 -8.43
CA LYS A 97 -7.15 2.18 -9.06
C LYS A 97 -5.96 2.93 -8.48
N PHE A 98 -4.98 2.21 -7.95
CA PHE A 98 -3.78 2.72 -7.30
C PHE A 98 -2.59 2.33 -8.14
N VAL A 99 -1.83 3.29 -8.62
CA VAL A 99 -0.70 3.07 -9.54
C VAL A 99 0.50 3.90 -9.10
N THR A 100 1.67 3.33 -9.21
CA THR A 100 2.94 4.03 -9.00
C THR A 100 3.94 3.68 -10.09
N ARG A 101 4.83 4.62 -10.40
CA ARG A 101 6.09 4.35 -11.11
C ARG A 101 7.21 4.39 -10.10
N MET A 102 7.89 3.25 -9.89
CA MET A 102 8.90 3.10 -8.86
C MET A 102 10.06 2.24 -9.30
N GLN A 103 11.21 2.42 -8.65
CA GLN A 103 12.34 1.52 -8.67
C GLN A 103 12.59 1.02 -7.26
N PRO A 104 12.33 -0.27 -6.97
CA PRO A 104 12.59 -0.86 -5.66
C PRO A 104 14.06 -0.79 -5.29
N GLY A 105 14.34 -0.67 -4.00
CA GLY A 105 15.68 -0.83 -3.47
C GLY A 105 16.19 -2.26 -3.64
N THR A 106 17.52 -2.40 -3.79
CA THR A 106 18.17 -3.69 -4.03
C THR A 106 18.98 -4.17 -2.81
N ILE A 107 18.65 -3.67 -1.61
CA ILE A 107 19.34 -4.05 -0.38
C ILE A 107 18.95 -5.49 -0.01
N PRO A 108 19.92 -6.42 0.20
CA PRO A 108 19.61 -7.72 0.76
C PRO A 108 18.91 -7.62 2.12
N GLY A 109 17.84 -8.36 2.31
CA GLY A 109 16.99 -8.25 3.52
C GLY A 109 16.11 -7.00 3.57
N GLY A 110 15.99 -6.29 2.46
CA GLY A 110 15.13 -5.11 2.32
C GLY A 110 13.77 -5.40 1.69
N ASN A 111 12.83 -4.51 1.95
CA ASN A 111 11.50 -4.42 1.36
C ASN A 111 11.25 -2.99 0.87
N SER A 112 10.63 -2.84 -0.30
CA SER A 112 10.12 -1.57 -0.84
C SER A 112 8.66 -1.78 -1.21
N SER A 113 7.75 -0.97 -0.64
CA SER A 113 6.31 -1.24 -0.74
C SER A 113 5.50 -0.06 -1.26
N PHE A 114 4.41 -0.41 -1.93
CA PHE A 114 3.30 0.45 -2.31
C PHE A 114 2.01 -0.26 -1.90
N PHE A 115 1.30 0.26 -0.90
CA PHE A 115 0.22 -0.50 -0.26
C PHE A 115 -0.87 0.38 0.34
N LEU A 116 -2.00 -0.23 0.63
CA LEU A 116 -3.09 0.36 1.43
C LEU A 116 -3.17 -0.35 2.77
N TYR A 117 -3.41 0.42 3.83
CA TYR A 117 -3.47 -0.14 5.19
C TYR A 117 -4.52 0.55 6.07
N THR A 118 -5.17 -0.25 6.92
CA THR A 118 -5.97 0.23 8.05
C THR A 118 -6.08 -0.84 9.16
N GLY A 119 -6.31 -0.38 10.38
CA GLY A 119 -6.53 -1.23 11.55
C GLY A 119 -5.24 -1.62 12.28
N ASN A 120 -5.29 -2.74 12.99
CA ASN A 120 -4.17 -3.26 13.78
C ASN A 120 -3.73 -4.60 13.21
N ALA A 121 -2.45 -4.75 12.89
CA ALA A 121 -1.87 -5.95 12.28
C ALA A 121 -2.33 -7.24 12.97
N GLY A 122 -2.75 -8.22 12.17
CA GLY A 122 -3.15 -9.55 12.63
C GLY A 122 -4.51 -9.63 13.36
N THR A 123 -5.22 -8.51 13.52
CA THR A 123 -6.55 -8.50 14.20
C THR A 123 -7.70 -8.48 13.19
N SER A 124 -8.93 -8.65 13.66
CA SER A 124 -10.14 -8.66 12.80
C SER A 124 -10.43 -7.31 12.13
N ASN A 125 -9.80 -6.23 12.55
CA ASN A 125 -9.90 -4.92 11.91
C ASN A 125 -8.71 -4.60 10.96
N HIS A 126 -7.80 -5.56 10.75
CA HIS A 126 -6.69 -5.43 9.82
C HIS A 126 -7.15 -5.67 8.37
N PHE A 127 -7.02 -4.65 7.54
CA PHE A 127 -7.21 -4.71 6.09
C PHE A 127 -6.03 -4.06 5.40
N GLU A 128 -5.51 -4.72 4.35
CA GLU A 128 -4.31 -4.29 3.65
C GLU A 128 -4.32 -4.82 2.20
N ILE A 129 -3.73 -4.08 1.27
CA ILE A 129 -3.53 -4.50 -0.12
C ILE A 129 -2.11 -4.13 -0.51
N ASP A 130 -1.28 -5.12 -0.85
CA ASP A 130 0.16 -4.97 -0.95
C ASP A 130 0.73 -5.18 -2.35
N ILE A 131 1.71 -4.34 -2.67
CA ILE A 131 2.78 -4.56 -3.62
C ILE A 131 4.08 -4.37 -2.85
N GLU A 132 4.87 -5.43 -2.71
CA GLU A 132 6.12 -5.42 -1.96
C GLU A 132 7.24 -6.07 -2.77
N PHE A 133 8.36 -5.38 -2.87
CA PHE A 133 9.57 -5.88 -3.53
C PHE A 133 10.57 -6.29 -2.46
N ILE A 134 10.74 -7.59 -2.33
CA ILE A 134 11.58 -8.23 -1.30
C ILE A 134 12.78 -8.92 -1.94
N LYS A 135 13.70 -9.44 -1.09
CA LYS A 135 14.89 -10.19 -1.52
C LYS A 135 15.71 -9.44 -2.56
N ALA A 136 16.15 -8.22 -2.17
CA ALA A 136 16.90 -7.31 -3.04
C ALA A 136 16.13 -6.90 -4.32
N GLY A 137 14.82 -6.76 -4.24
CA GLY A 137 13.97 -6.34 -5.34
C GLY A 137 13.74 -7.39 -6.42
N THR A 138 14.13 -8.65 -6.20
CA THR A 138 14.02 -9.75 -7.18
C THR A 138 12.75 -10.59 -7.02
N VAL A 139 12.00 -10.37 -5.96
CA VAL A 139 10.72 -11.04 -5.70
C VAL A 139 9.65 -9.98 -5.48
N LEU A 140 8.60 -10.03 -6.29
CA LEU A 140 7.37 -9.28 -6.08
C LEU A 140 6.44 -10.12 -5.20
N HIS A 141 6.13 -9.62 -4.03
CA HIS A 141 5.12 -10.16 -3.13
C HIS A 141 3.87 -9.30 -3.24
N THR A 142 2.74 -9.92 -3.53
CA THR A 142 1.43 -9.27 -3.51
C THR A 142 0.57 -9.95 -2.48
N ASN A 143 -0.20 -9.18 -1.72
CA ASN A 143 -1.01 -9.72 -0.66
C ASN A 143 -2.33 -8.95 -0.53
N VAL A 144 -3.33 -9.58 0.05
CA VAL A 144 -4.53 -8.93 0.54
C VAL A 144 -4.85 -9.47 1.92
N TRP A 145 -5.00 -8.57 2.88
CA TRP A 145 -5.48 -8.90 4.21
C TRP A 145 -6.96 -8.53 4.34
N THR A 146 -7.74 -9.47 4.78
CA THR A 146 -9.17 -9.28 5.05
C THR A 146 -9.48 -9.79 6.44
N ALA A 147 -9.79 -8.87 7.35
CA ALA A 147 -10.07 -9.19 8.76
C ALA A 147 -8.97 -10.05 9.41
N GLY A 148 -7.70 -9.67 9.21
CA GLY A 148 -6.53 -10.34 9.77
C GLY A 148 -6.14 -11.66 9.09
N ARG A 149 -6.76 -12.01 7.97
CA ARG A 149 -6.42 -13.19 7.16
C ARG A 149 -5.77 -12.76 5.86
N GLN A 150 -4.59 -13.31 5.56
CA GLN A 150 -3.85 -13.01 4.34
C GLN A 150 -4.15 -13.99 3.21
N ASN A 151 -4.02 -13.47 1.98
CA ASN A 151 -3.96 -14.24 0.75
C ASN A 151 -2.86 -13.64 -0.11
N TYR A 152 -1.68 -14.26 -0.10
CA TYR A 152 -0.49 -13.75 -0.79
C TYR A 152 -0.04 -14.64 -1.95
N GLN A 153 0.73 -14.04 -2.86
CA GLN A 153 1.44 -14.73 -3.93
C GLN A 153 2.76 -14.01 -4.22
N GLN A 154 3.78 -14.78 -4.59
CA GLN A 154 5.11 -14.28 -4.94
C GLN A 154 5.43 -14.59 -6.40
N PHE A 155 6.15 -13.66 -7.05
CA PHE A 155 6.59 -13.77 -8.44
C PHE A 155 8.07 -13.42 -8.52
N ALA A 156 8.85 -14.17 -9.28
CA ALA A 156 10.20 -13.75 -9.67
C ALA A 156 10.11 -12.54 -10.61
N ILE A 157 10.94 -11.53 -10.39
CA ILE A 157 10.90 -10.31 -11.17
C ILE A 157 12.33 -9.75 -11.37
N ALA A 158 12.58 -9.08 -12.48
CA ALA A 158 13.80 -8.32 -12.66
C ALA A 158 13.80 -7.04 -11.82
N THR A 159 14.95 -6.55 -11.42
CA THR A 159 15.11 -5.24 -10.79
C THR A 159 14.92 -4.11 -11.81
N GLY A 160 14.79 -2.87 -11.33
CA GLY A 160 14.68 -1.67 -12.17
C GLY A 160 13.31 -0.98 -12.10
N TRP A 161 13.19 0.09 -12.87
CA TRP A 161 11.98 0.90 -12.97
C TRP A 161 10.79 0.12 -13.51
N ARG A 162 9.61 0.39 -12.94
CA ARG A 162 8.34 -0.18 -13.39
C ARG A 162 7.16 0.68 -13.03
N THR A 163 6.12 0.60 -13.84
CA THR A 163 4.79 1.10 -13.52
C THR A 163 3.93 -0.10 -13.12
N ILE A 164 3.45 -0.09 -11.89
CA ILE A 164 2.71 -1.19 -11.30
C ILE A 164 1.58 -0.66 -10.43
N GLY A 165 0.53 -1.43 -10.28
CA GLY A 165 -0.60 -1.02 -9.46
C GLY A 165 -1.54 -2.15 -9.11
N PHE A 166 -2.55 -1.78 -8.36
CA PHE A 166 -3.70 -2.64 -8.09
C PHE A 166 -5.01 -1.84 -8.26
N GLU A 167 -6.05 -2.54 -8.60
CA GLU A 167 -7.42 -2.04 -8.60
C GLU A 167 -8.21 -2.75 -7.52
N TRP A 168 -8.79 -1.96 -6.62
CA TRP A 168 -9.64 -2.43 -5.56
C TRP A 168 -11.09 -2.05 -5.84
N ARG A 169 -11.96 -3.06 -5.90
CA ARG A 169 -13.40 -2.93 -6.11
C ARG A 169 -14.18 -3.63 -4.97
N PRO A 170 -15.47 -3.40 -4.82
CA PRO A 170 -16.26 -4.02 -3.74
C PRO A 170 -16.18 -5.54 -3.64
N THR A 171 -15.85 -6.23 -4.75
CA THR A 171 -15.88 -7.70 -4.84
C THR A 171 -14.54 -8.33 -5.20
N PHE A 172 -13.52 -7.51 -5.55
CA PHE A 172 -12.21 -8.04 -5.92
C PHE A 172 -11.08 -7.03 -5.72
N VAL A 173 -9.86 -7.55 -5.67
CA VAL A 173 -8.61 -6.82 -5.91
C VAL A 173 -7.89 -7.50 -7.07
N ARG A 174 -7.40 -6.71 -8.05
CA ARG A 174 -6.50 -7.20 -9.10
C ARG A 174 -5.20 -6.43 -9.12
N TRP A 175 -4.10 -7.10 -9.42
CA TRP A 175 -2.78 -6.50 -9.59
C TRP A 175 -2.38 -6.54 -11.05
N PHE A 176 -1.73 -5.48 -11.51
CA PHE A 176 -1.29 -5.33 -12.90
C PHE A 176 0.02 -4.55 -12.96
N HIS A 177 0.79 -4.79 -14.00
CA HIS A 177 1.85 -3.88 -14.44
C HIS A 177 1.41 -3.16 -15.70
N VAL A 178 2.00 -1.99 -15.96
CA VAL A 178 1.78 -1.22 -17.19
C VAL A 178 2.99 -1.40 -18.07
N ASN A 179 2.79 -1.89 -19.29
CA ASN A 179 3.86 -2.07 -20.26
C ASN A 179 4.27 -0.74 -20.94
N ASP A 180 5.31 -0.76 -21.78
CA ASP A 180 5.82 0.44 -22.46
C ASP A 180 4.81 1.09 -23.42
N ALA A 181 3.80 0.36 -23.85
CA ALA A 181 2.68 0.88 -24.64
C ALA A 181 1.55 1.50 -23.78
N GLY A 182 1.71 1.56 -22.45
CA GLY A 182 0.71 2.09 -21.54
C GLY A 182 -0.46 1.13 -21.25
N VAL A 183 -0.34 -0.15 -21.61
CA VAL A 183 -1.39 -1.15 -21.45
C VAL A 183 -1.23 -1.87 -20.12
N GLU A 184 -2.34 -1.97 -19.35
CA GLU A 184 -2.40 -2.75 -18.12
C GLU A 184 -2.40 -4.25 -18.43
N MET A 185 -1.46 -4.96 -17.84
CA MET A 185 -1.32 -6.41 -17.92
C MET A 185 -1.60 -7.02 -16.56
N GLU A 186 -2.83 -7.51 -16.35
CA GLU A 186 -3.21 -8.18 -15.11
C GLU A 186 -2.41 -9.47 -14.93
N PHE A 187 -1.85 -9.69 -13.74
CA PHE A 187 -1.11 -10.90 -13.41
C PHE A 187 -1.65 -11.64 -12.18
N ARG A 188 -2.52 -10.99 -11.40
CA ARG A 188 -3.17 -11.59 -10.24
C ARG A 188 -4.54 -10.95 -10.00
N ARG A 189 -5.49 -11.78 -9.54
CA ARG A 189 -6.82 -11.35 -9.04
C ARG A 189 -7.23 -12.20 -7.84
N VAL A 190 -7.85 -11.55 -6.86
CA VAL A 190 -8.44 -12.21 -5.69
C VAL A 190 -9.85 -11.67 -5.51
N ASN A 191 -10.83 -12.56 -5.45
CA ASN A 191 -12.19 -12.20 -5.07
C ASN A 191 -12.22 -12.02 -3.55
N THR A 192 -12.50 -10.81 -3.11
CA THR A 192 -12.57 -10.43 -1.70
C THR A 192 -13.48 -9.22 -1.55
N SER A 193 -13.97 -8.99 -0.34
CA SER A 193 -14.76 -7.80 -0.03
C SER A 193 -14.12 -7.07 1.15
N ILE A 194 -13.60 -5.89 0.89
CA ILE A 194 -13.06 -4.96 1.88
C ILE A 194 -13.85 -3.66 1.73
N ALA A 195 -14.49 -3.21 2.81
CA ALA A 195 -15.26 -1.97 2.82
C ALA A 195 -14.65 -0.89 3.75
N ALA A 196 -13.59 -1.23 4.48
CA ALA A 196 -12.93 -0.29 5.38
C ALA A 196 -12.03 0.68 4.58
N PRO A 197 -12.18 2.01 4.71
CA PRO A 197 -11.27 2.96 4.08
C PRO A 197 -9.83 2.77 4.58
N MET A 198 -8.86 2.90 3.67
CA MET A 198 -7.44 2.66 3.93
C MET A 198 -6.58 3.85 3.48
N ARG A 199 -5.47 4.10 4.18
CA ARG A 199 -4.47 5.09 3.79
C ARG A 199 -3.51 4.47 2.78
N LEU A 200 -3.10 5.25 1.77
CA LEU A 200 -2.02 4.87 0.87
C LEU A 200 -0.68 5.08 1.58
N MET A 201 0.18 4.08 1.50
CA MET A 201 1.47 4.06 2.18
C MET A 201 2.58 3.60 1.22
N LEU A 202 3.76 4.21 1.40
CA LEU A 202 5.00 3.84 0.73
C LEU A 202 6.03 3.63 1.81
N ASN A 203 6.82 2.56 1.73
CA ASN A 203 7.94 2.39 2.65
C ASN A 203 9.14 1.68 2.01
N HIS A 204 10.29 1.87 2.64
CA HIS A 204 11.50 1.09 2.39
C HIS A 204 12.17 0.81 3.72
N TRP A 205 12.33 -0.49 4.04
CA TRP A 205 12.83 -0.96 5.32
C TRP A 205 13.66 -2.26 5.19
N VAL A 206 14.34 -2.65 6.26
CA VAL A 206 15.11 -3.90 6.34
C VAL A 206 14.66 -4.76 7.51
N GLY A 207 14.83 -6.07 7.37
CA GLY A 207 14.49 -7.04 8.41
C GLY A 207 15.50 -7.08 9.58
N ASN A 208 15.03 -7.48 10.75
CA ASN A 208 15.83 -7.63 11.98
C ASN A 208 16.59 -8.95 12.08
N ASN A 209 16.60 -9.73 11.00
CA ASN A 209 17.22 -11.06 10.93
C ASN A 209 16.63 -12.13 11.88
N SER A 210 15.45 -11.92 12.44
CA SER A 210 14.65 -13.01 13.01
C SER A 210 14.31 -14.03 11.93
N SER A 211 13.93 -15.25 12.32
CA SER A 211 13.53 -16.28 11.36
C SER A 211 12.34 -15.85 10.48
N GLY A 212 11.41 -15.08 11.02
CA GLY A 212 10.30 -14.49 10.27
C GLY A 212 10.77 -13.47 9.23
N ALA A 213 11.65 -12.52 9.64
CA ALA A 213 12.23 -11.54 8.74
C ALA A 213 13.05 -12.19 7.63
N VAL A 214 13.94 -13.13 7.95
CA VAL A 214 14.76 -13.84 6.96
C VAL A 214 13.91 -14.64 5.98
N GLY A 215 12.87 -15.32 6.46
CA GLY A 215 11.93 -16.04 5.60
C GLY A 215 11.21 -15.14 4.60
N PHE A 216 10.90 -13.92 5.00
CA PHE A 216 10.17 -12.95 4.18
C PHE A 216 11.11 -12.14 3.26
N VAL A 217 11.98 -11.29 3.83
CA VAL A 217 12.80 -10.35 3.06
C VAL A 217 14.22 -10.85 2.76
N GLY A 218 14.64 -11.95 3.39
CA GLY A 218 16.03 -12.43 3.35
C GLY A 218 16.88 -11.83 4.48
N THR A 219 18.18 -12.16 4.46
CA THR A 219 19.12 -11.71 5.50
C THR A 219 19.62 -10.29 5.20
N TYR A 220 19.49 -9.39 6.16
CA TYR A 220 20.09 -8.06 6.10
C TYR A 220 21.53 -8.12 6.65
N ASN A 221 22.49 -7.77 5.80
CA ASN A 221 23.93 -7.82 6.12
C ASN A 221 24.55 -6.42 6.33
N GLY A 222 23.71 -5.39 6.46
CA GLY A 222 24.15 -3.99 6.53
C GLY A 222 24.12 -3.31 5.17
N GLY A 223 24.53 -2.06 5.15
CA GLY A 223 24.42 -1.19 3.98
C GLY A 223 23.12 -0.40 3.94
N GLY A 224 22.98 0.41 2.92
CA GLY A 224 21.82 1.27 2.71
C GLY A 224 21.63 1.59 1.24
N GLY A 225 20.62 2.38 0.97
CA GLY A 225 20.27 2.85 -0.36
C GLY A 225 18.78 3.14 -0.46
N PRO A 226 18.37 3.81 -1.53
CA PRO A 226 16.99 4.23 -1.73
C PRO A 226 16.14 3.17 -2.43
N ALA A 227 14.82 3.30 -2.21
CA ALA A 227 13.79 2.99 -3.17
C ALA A 227 13.27 4.32 -3.74
N PHE A 228 13.06 4.38 -5.05
CA PHE A 228 12.63 5.59 -5.75
C PHE A 228 11.17 5.48 -6.16
N TYR A 229 10.41 6.56 -5.97
CA TYR A 229 9.05 6.70 -6.46
C TYR A 229 8.97 7.95 -7.32
N ASP A 230 8.73 7.77 -8.63
CA ASP A 230 8.60 8.87 -9.59
C ASP A 230 7.27 9.60 -9.40
N TRP A 231 6.20 8.84 -9.25
CA TRP A 231 4.87 9.36 -8.96
C TRP A 231 3.95 8.29 -8.39
N VAL A 232 2.87 8.75 -7.76
CA VAL A 232 1.72 7.93 -7.36
C VAL A 232 0.43 8.53 -7.90
N LYS A 233 -0.53 7.68 -8.25
CA LYS A 233 -1.84 8.07 -8.76
C LYS A 233 -2.93 7.19 -8.17
N VAL A 234 -4.01 7.84 -7.71
CA VAL A 234 -5.28 7.18 -7.37
C VAL A 234 -6.34 7.73 -8.32
N SER A 235 -7.16 6.84 -8.88
CA SER A 235 -8.29 7.20 -9.76
C SER A 235 -9.43 6.19 -9.60
N ASP A 236 -10.59 6.52 -10.13
CA ASP A 236 -11.76 5.62 -10.18
C ASP A 236 -11.55 4.41 -11.10
#